data_35e16bf1c839c03e0e6f1c5cbcc62954
#
_entry.id   35e16bf1c839c03e0e6f1c5cbcc62954
#
_cell.length_a   1.000
_cell.length_b   1.000
_cell.length_c   1.000
_cell.angle_alpha   90.00
_cell.angle_beta   90.00
_cell.angle_gamma   90.00
#
_symmetry.space_group_name_H-M   'P 1'
#
loop_
_entity.id
_entity.type
_entity.pdbx_description
1 polymer ?
#
loop_
_entity_poly.entity_id
_entity_poly.type
_entity_poly.pdbx_seq_one_letter_code
_entity_poly.pdbx_strand_id
1 'polypeptide(L)'
;MSTGPTTQAQVLLIKASEDEAALQASGNPDAVLGFHAQQAVEKLMKALISARLAPFELTHNLLRLNAVVQDLGEALPATPVPLSDLNDFAVEYRYDLLFQHETPSIADLIETVRLIREHVVARIAALSGAHNPPFQI
;
A
#
# COMPACT_ATOMS: atom_id res chain seq x y z
N MET A 1 -21.87 13.00 -8.46
CA MET A 1 -21.48 11.70 -8.04
C MET A 1 -20.13 11.32 -8.59
N SER A 2 -19.30 10.88 -7.73
CA SER A 2 -17.95 10.50 -8.16
C SER A 2 -17.97 9.09 -8.73
N THR A 3 -17.38 8.91 -9.89
CA THR A 3 -17.24 7.61 -10.51
C THR A 3 -15.86 7.51 -11.12
N GLY A 4 -15.51 6.33 -11.59
CA GLY A 4 -14.24 6.14 -12.28
C GLY A 4 -13.04 6.03 -11.36
N PRO A 5 -11.88 6.58 -11.74
CA PRO A 5 -10.64 6.33 -11.02
C PRO A 5 -10.65 6.73 -9.56
N THR A 6 -11.34 7.83 -9.22
CA THR A 6 -11.43 8.25 -7.83
C THR A 6 -12.19 7.21 -6.99
N THR A 7 -13.27 6.68 -7.57
CA THR A 7 -14.03 5.65 -6.89
C THR A 7 -13.20 4.38 -6.70
N GLN A 8 -12.41 4.00 -7.71
CA GLN A 8 -11.55 2.85 -7.60
C GLN A 8 -10.49 3.06 -6.53
N ALA A 9 -9.90 4.26 -6.47
CA ALA A 9 -8.94 4.57 -5.43
C ALA A 9 -9.57 4.45 -4.05
N GLN A 10 -10.78 4.94 -3.88
CA GLN A 10 -11.48 4.85 -2.60
C GLN A 10 -11.73 3.39 -2.19
N VAL A 11 -12.13 2.55 -3.13
CA VAL A 11 -12.34 1.12 -2.83
C VAL A 11 -11.02 0.48 -2.39
N LEU A 12 -9.94 0.81 -3.07
CA LEU A 12 -8.63 0.27 -2.72
C LEU A 12 -8.19 0.73 -1.33
N LEU A 13 -8.47 1.99 -0.97
CA LEU A 13 -8.16 2.49 0.37
C LEU A 13 -8.95 1.74 1.45
N ILE A 14 -10.22 1.46 1.18
CA ILE A 14 -11.04 0.69 2.12
C ILE A 14 -10.47 -0.71 2.30
N LYS A 15 -10.11 -1.37 1.20
CA LYS A 15 -9.55 -2.71 1.28
C LYS A 15 -8.20 -2.72 1.97
N ALA A 16 -7.38 -1.69 1.77
CA ALA A 16 -6.12 -1.55 2.49
C ALA A 16 -6.39 -1.43 3.99
N SER A 17 -7.42 -0.69 4.38
CA SER A 17 -7.74 -0.53 5.81
C SER A 17 -8.17 -1.85 6.44
N GLU A 18 -8.80 -2.73 5.68
CA GLU A 18 -9.16 -4.06 6.17
C GLU A 18 -7.91 -4.89 6.46
N ASP A 19 -6.91 -4.82 5.57
CA ASP A 19 -5.65 -5.50 5.80
C ASP A 19 -4.90 -4.90 6.98
N GLU A 20 -4.95 -3.58 7.12
CA GLU A 20 -4.31 -2.92 8.26
C GLU A 20 -4.96 -3.34 9.57
N ALA A 21 -6.27 -3.47 9.59
CA ALA A 21 -6.98 -3.95 10.77
C ALA A 21 -6.57 -5.39 11.11
N ALA A 22 -6.45 -6.24 10.09
CA ALA A 22 -6.01 -7.62 10.28
C ALA A 22 -4.58 -7.68 10.82
N LEU A 23 -3.72 -6.77 10.35
CA LEU A 23 -2.35 -6.68 10.83
C LEU A 23 -2.31 -6.35 12.33
N GLN A 24 -3.24 -5.54 12.80
CA GLN A 24 -3.28 -5.12 14.19
C GLN A 24 -4.01 -6.10 15.11
N ALA A 25 -4.66 -7.11 14.53
CA ALA A 25 -5.38 -8.10 15.32
C ALA A 25 -4.40 -9.04 16.03
N SER A 26 -4.63 -9.29 17.29
CA SER A 26 -3.78 -10.17 18.06
C SER A 26 -4.03 -11.63 17.73
N GLY A 27 -3.03 -12.48 17.96
CA GLY A 27 -3.18 -13.92 17.84
C GLY A 27 -2.85 -14.51 16.49
N ASN A 28 -2.55 -13.69 15.48
CA ASN A 28 -2.16 -14.20 14.17
C ASN A 28 -0.66 -14.52 14.15
N PRO A 29 -0.25 -15.57 13.43
CA PRO A 29 1.17 -15.84 13.22
C PRO A 29 1.84 -14.69 12.47
N ASP A 30 3.15 -14.55 12.69
CA ASP A 30 3.93 -13.47 12.09
C ASP A 30 3.86 -13.48 10.56
N ALA A 31 3.87 -14.67 9.95
CA ALA A 31 3.79 -14.77 8.50
C ALA A 31 2.47 -14.22 7.97
N VAL A 32 1.36 -14.45 8.70
CA VAL A 32 0.05 -13.93 8.32
C VAL A 32 0.04 -12.41 8.46
N LEU A 33 0.63 -11.89 9.53
CA LEU A 33 0.71 -10.45 9.74
C LEU A 33 1.55 -9.78 8.65
N GLY A 34 2.67 -10.40 8.29
CA GLY A 34 3.50 -9.89 7.20
C GLY A 34 2.75 -9.88 5.88
N PHE A 35 1.96 -10.92 5.63
CA PHE A 35 1.13 -10.99 4.42
C PHE A 35 0.12 -9.84 4.39
N HIS A 36 -0.54 -9.56 5.50
CA HIS A 36 -1.51 -8.45 5.54
C HIS A 36 -0.83 -7.10 5.39
N ALA A 37 0.37 -6.93 5.93
CA ALA A 37 1.12 -5.70 5.73
C ALA A 37 1.47 -5.53 4.25
N GLN A 38 1.92 -6.59 3.59
CA GLN A 38 2.24 -6.55 2.17
C GLN A 38 0.99 -6.22 1.35
N GLN A 39 -0.15 -6.83 1.68
CA GLN A 39 -1.40 -6.58 0.96
C GLN A 39 -1.89 -5.15 1.17
N ALA A 40 -1.75 -4.61 2.38
CA ALA A 40 -2.14 -3.23 2.65
C ALA A 40 -1.32 -2.28 1.78
N VAL A 41 0.00 -2.46 1.75
CA VAL A 41 0.88 -1.59 0.97
C VAL A 41 0.60 -1.73 -0.51
N GLU A 42 0.37 -2.94 -1.00
CA GLU A 42 0.02 -3.17 -2.40
C GLU A 42 -1.22 -2.35 -2.79
N LYS A 43 -2.26 -2.43 -1.98
CA LYS A 43 -3.51 -1.72 -2.26
C LYS A 43 -3.35 -0.21 -2.15
N LEU A 44 -2.54 0.25 -1.20
CA LEU A 44 -2.25 1.68 -1.08
C LEU A 44 -1.54 2.21 -2.32
N MET A 45 -0.56 1.47 -2.82
CA MET A 45 0.16 1.88 -4.03
C MET A 45 -0.76 1.88 -5.24
N LYS A 46 -1.61 0.86 -5.37
CA LYS A 46 -2.57 0.80 -6.47
C LYS A 46 -3.58 1.94 -6.37
N ALA A 47 -3.98 2.33 -5.15
CA ALA A 47 -4.88 3.47 -4.97
C ALA A 47 -4.23 4.76 -5.47
N LEU A 48 -2.96 4.97 -5.16
CA LEU A 48 -2.25 6.16 -5.63
C LEU A 48 -2.13 6.16 -7.15
N ILE A 49 -1.78 5.04 -7.74
CA ILE A 49 -1.68 4.92 -9.20
C ILE A 49 -3.03 5.21 -9.85
N SER A 50 -4.10 4.66 -9.28
CA SER A 50 -5.45 4.90 -9.79
C SER A 50 -5.84 6.36 -9.68
N ALA A 51 -5.50 7.02 -8.58
CA ALA A 51 -5.79 8.43 -8.40
C ALA A 51 -5.03 9.30 -9.40
N ARG A 52 -3.89 8.82 -9.90
CA ARG A 52 -3.13 9.48 -10.94
C ARG A 52 -3.68 9.16 -12.33
N LEU A 53 -4.80 8.47 -12.40
CA LEU A 53 -5.47 8.10 -13.66
C LEU A 53 -4.60 7.22 -14.54
N ALA A 54 -3.75 6.42 -13.93
CA ALA A 54 -2.87 5.51 -14.65
C ALA A 54 -3.31 4.06 -14.41
N PRO A 55 -3.11 3.19 -15.39
CA PRO A 55 -3.39 1.77 -15.19
C PRO A 55 -2.30 1.12 -14.35
N PHE A 56 -2.63 0.04 -13.68
CA PHE A 56 -1.63 -0.75 -12.98
C PHE A 56 -1.77 -2.21 -13.37
N GLU A 57 -0.66 -2.92 -13.29
CA GLU A 57 -0.64 -4.34 -13.60
C GLU A 57 -1.33 -5.13 -12.50
N LEU A 58 -1.89 -6.27 -12.86
CA LEU A 58 -2.44 -7.20 -11.88
C LEU A 58 -1.28 -7.98 -11.28
N THR A 59 -0.50 -7.31 -10.45
CA THR A 59 0.69 -7.88 -9.84
C THR A 59 0.63 -7.66 -8.33
N HIS A 60 1.28 -8.56 -7.61
CA HIS A 60 1.47 -8.45 -6.16
C HIS A 60 2.90 -8.02 -5.83
N ASN A 61 3.70 -7.70 -6.83
CA ASN A 61 5.09 -7.34 -6.65
C ASN A 61 5.21 -5.86 -6.32
N LEU A 62 5.57 -5.55 -5.07
CA LEU A 62 5.65 -4.16 -4.60
C LEU A 62 6.73 -3.38 -5.33
N LEU A 63 7.81 -4.04 -5.75
CA LEU A 63 8.90 -3.35 -6.43
C LEU A 63 8.46 -2.89 -7.83
N ARG A 64 7.66 -3.70 -8.51
CA ARG A 64 7.10 -3.29 -9.80
C ARG A 64 6.11 -2.15 -9.64
N LEU A 65 5.27 -2.20 -8.63
CA LEU A 65 4.32 -1.12 -8.37
C LEU A 65 5.04 0.16 -8.00
N ASN A 66 6.13 0.05 -7.23
CA ASN A 66 6.90 1.24 -6.88
C ASN A 66 7.57 1.86 -8.10
N ALA A 67 7.99 1.04 -9.07
CA ALA A 67 8.53 1.58 -10.32
C ALA A 67 7.48 2.41 -11.05
N VAL A 68 6.24 1.95 -11.08
CA VAL A 68 5.15 2.72 -11.70
C VAL A 68 4.90 4.01 -10.92
N VAL A 69 4.89 3.93 -9.59
CA VAL A 69 4.71 5.11 -8.74
C VAL A 69 5.78 6.15 -9.07
N GLN A 70 7.04 5.73 -9.18
CA GLN A 70 8.14 6.64 -9.49
C GLN A 70 8.03 7.21 -10.90
N ASP A 71 7.62 6.41 -11.86
CA ASP A 71 7.40 6.88 -13.23
C ASP A 71 6.31 7.95 -13.30
N LEU A 72 5.38 7.93 -12.37
CA LEU A 72 4.33 8.94 -12.29
C LEU A 72 4.76 10.20 -11.55
N GLY A 73 6.02 10.25 -11.11
CA GLY A 73 6.52 11.40 -10.38
C GLY A 73 6.19 11.38 -8.90
N GLU A 74 5.71 10.27 -8.39
CA GLU A 74 5.43 10.11 -6.97
C GLU A 74 6.59 9.40 -6.29
N ALA A 75 6.65 9.52 -4.96
CA ALA A 75 7.66 8.82 -4.19
C ALA A 75 7.02 8.38 -2.87
N LEU A 76 7.40 7.21 -2.41
CA LEU A 76 6.93 6.73 -1.12
C LEU A 76 7.92 7.15 -0.03
N PRO A 77 7.45 7.32 1.20
CA PRO A 77 8.34 7.67 2.30
C PRO A 77 9.25 6.51 2.68
N ALA A 78 10.35 6.82 3.34
CA ALA A 78 11.18 5.78 3.93
C ALA A 78 10.42 5.10 5.06
N THR A 79 10.61 3.80 5.21
CA THR A 79 9.86 3.00 6.19
C THR A 79 10.80 2.07 6.95
N PRO A 80 10.41 1.65 8.18
CA PRO A 80 11.22 0.71 8.94
C PRO A 80 11.45 -0.62 8.22
N VAL A 81 10.43 -1.11 7.48
CA VAL A 81 10.58 -2.32 6.70
C VAL A 81 10.70 -1.92 5.23
N PRO A 82 11.81 -2.22 4.56
CA PRO A 82 11.94 -1.89 3.14
C PRO A 82 10.93 -2.66 2.30
N LEU A 83 10.54 -2.08 1.17
CA LEU A 83 9.60 -2.75 0.27
C LEU A 83 10.10 -4.11 -0.20
N SER A 84 11.41 -4.26 -0.39
CA SER A 84 11.98 -5.54 -0.82
C SER A 84 11.71 -6.63 0.20
N ASP A 85 11.86 -6.31 1.49
CA ASP A 85 11.60 -7.28 2.55
C ASP A 85 10.12 -7.56 2.67
N LEU A 86 9.31 -6.51 2.60
CA LEU A 86 7.86 -6.65 2.70
C LEU A 86 7.31 -7.47 1.53
N ASN A 87 7.90 -7.29 0.37
CA ASN A 87 7.47 -7.97 -0.85
C ASN A 87 7.57 -9.49 -0.73
N ASP A 88 8.51 -9.98 0.05
CA ASP A 88 8.71 -11.41 0.21
C ASP A 88 7.51 -12.11 0.84
N PHE A 89 6.74 -11.40 1.65
CA PHE A 89 5.58 -12.01 2.30
C PHE A 89 4.49 -12.43 1.32
N ALA A 90 4.45 -11.87 0.13
CA ALA A 90 3.48 -12.29 -0.88
C ALA A 90 3.70 -13.75 -1.27
N VAL A 91 4.94 -14.20 -1.26
CA VAL A 91 5.31 -15.56 -1.61
C VAL A 91 5.53 -16.41 -0.38
N GLU A 92 6.24 -15.86 0.60
CA GLU A 92 6.69 -16.60 1.77
C GLU A 92 5.57 -16.96 2.72
N TYR A 93 4.44 -16.34 2.60
CA TYR A 93 3.27 -16.70 3.38
C TYR A 93 2.98 -18.20 3.31
N ARG A 94 3.26 -18.83 2.15
CA ARG A 94 3.02 -20.25 1.98
C ARG A 94 4.20 -21.12 2.38
N TYR A 95 5.36 -20.47 2.60
CA TYR A 95 6.62 -21.20 2.81
C TYR A 95 7.34 -20.65 4.01
N ASP A 96 6.59 -20.32 5.05
CA ASP A 96 7.18 -19.74 6.26
C ASP A 96 8.23 -20.65 6.89
N LEU A 97 8.10 -21.96 6.69
CA LEU A 97 9.09 -22.90 7.19
C LEU A 97 10.44 -22.76 6.50
N LEU A 98 10.46 -22.14 5.30
CA LEU A 98 11.68 -21.94 4.54
C LEU A 98 12.29 -20.57 4.80
N PHE A 99 11.63 -19.75 5.61
CA PHE A 99 12.04 -18.39 5.89
C PHE A 99 13.29 -18.45 6.78
N GLN A 100 14.40 -17.98 6.24
CA GLN A 100 15.69 -18.07 6.93
C GLN A 100 16.16 -16.77 7.56
N HIS A 101 15.51 -15.66 7.24
CA HIS A 101 15.93 -14.38 7.78
C HIS A 101 15.04 -13.96 8.93
N GLU A 102 15.51 -12.94 9.62
CA GLU A 102 14.72 -12.38 10.70
C GLU A 102 13.42 -11.82 10.18
N THR A 103 12.34 -12.16 10.85
CA THR A 103 11.04 -11.58 10.55
C THR A 103 11.00 -10.18 11.12
N PRO A 104 10.53 -9.19 10.36
CA PRO A 104 10.35 -7.84 10.91
C PRO A 104 9.43 -7.87 12.12
N SER A 105 9.64 -6.97 13.05
CA SER A 105 8.76 -6.88 14.21
C SER A 105 7.37 -6.41 13.78
N ILE A 106 6.36 -6.81 14.55
CA ILE A 106 4.99 -6.37 14.29
C ILE A 106 4.90 -4.86 14.38
N ALA A 107 5.61 -4.26 15.34
CA ALA A 107 5.62 -2.81 15.47
C ALA A 107 6.15 -2.14 14.21
N ASP A 108 7.20 -2.69 13.61
CA ASP A 108 7.77 -2.14 12.38
C ASP A 108 6.83 -2.35 11.19
N LEU A 109 6.13 -3.48 11.13
CA LEU A 109 5.14 -3.71 10.08
C LEU A 109 4.00 -2.69 10.18
N ILE A 110 3.49 -2.48 11.39
CA ILE A 110 2.40 -1.52 11.63
C ILE A 110 2.86 -0.12 11.25
N GLU A 111 4.05 0.27 11.67
CA GLU A 111 4.57 1.61 11.38
C GLU A 111 4.77 1.80 9.88
N THR A 112 5.27 0.78 9.18
CA THR A 112 5.47 0.84 7.74
C THR A 112 4.15 1.10 7.01
N VAL A 113 3.12 0.35 7.36
CA VAL A 113 1.80 0.52 6.73
C VAL A 113 1.25 1.91 7.05
N ARG A 114 1.39 2.35 8.30
CA ARG A 114 0.89 3.65 8.72
C ARG A 114 1.54 4.79 7.93
N LEU A 115 2.86 4.75 7.77
CA LEU A 115 3.57 5.80 7.06
C LEU A 115 3.16 5.86 5.59
N ILE A 116 3.03 4.70 4.95
CA ILE A 116 2.63 4.66 3.55
C ILE A 116 1.17 5.10 3.41
N ARG A 117 0.30 4.66 4.32
CA ARG A 117 -1.10 5.07 4.29
C ARG A 117 -1.25 6.57 4.41
N GLU A 118 -0.59 7.18 5.40
CA GLU A 118 -0.69 8.61 5.60
C GLU A 118 -0.19 9.38 4.39
N HIS A 119 0.91 8.92 3.81
CA HIS A 119 1.45 9.55 2.61
C HIS A 119 0.49 9.44 1.43
N VAL A 120 -0.01 8.23 1.17
CA VAL A 120 -0.89 7.98 0.03
C VAL A 120 -2.20 8.76 0.17
N VAL A 121 -2.79 8.74 1.37
CA VAL A 121 -4.05 9.47 1.60
C VAL A 121 -3.85 10.96 1.37
N ALA A 122 -2.75 11.52 1.87
CA ALA A 122 -2.45 12.93 1.66
C ALA A 122 -2.23 13.25 0.17
N ARG A 123 -1.54 12.37 -0.55
CA ARG A 123 -1.33 12.59 -1.98
C ARG A 123 -2.62 12.51 -2.77
N ILE A 124 -3.48 11.55 -2.45
CA ILE A 124 -4.76 11.42 -3.14
C ILE A 124 -5.62 12.65 -2.88
N ALA A 125 -5.63 13.15 -1.66
CA ALA A 125 -6.37 14.37 -1.32
C ALA A 125 -5.84 15.56 -2.12
N ALA A 126 -4.52 15.69 -2.23
CA ALA A 126 -3.92 16.77 -3.00
C ALA A 126 -4.27 16.67 -4.49
N LEU A 127 -4.27 15.46 -5.04
CA LEU A 127 -4.62 15.25 -6.43
C LEU A 127 -6.08 15.59 -6.69
N SER A 128 -6.97 15.23 -5.77
CA SER A 128 -8.39 15.60 -5.87
C SER A 128 -8.55 17.12 -5.81
N GLY A 129 -7.83 17.77 -4.91
CA GLY A 129 -7.86 19.22 -4.83
C GLY A 129 -7.35 19.89 -6.09
N ALA A 130 -6.31 19.31 -6.70
CA ALA A 130 -5.74 19.86 -7.93
C ALA A 130 -6.69 19.70 -9.10
N HIS A 131 -7.58 18.70 -9.07
CA HIS A 131 -8.57 18.49 -10.11
C HIS A 131 -9.81 19.36 -9.91
N ASN A 132 -9.95 19.95 -8.76
CA ASN A 132 -11.05 20.90 -8.52
C ASN A 132 -10.58 22.27 -8.96
N PRO A 133 -11.12 22.82 -10.03
CA PRO A 133 -10.59 24.07 -10.54
C PRO A 133 -10.74 25.16 -9.51
N PRO A 134 -9.67 25.83 -9.18
CA PRO A 134 -9.73 26.89 -8.20
C PRO A 134 -10.52 28.08 -8.70
N PHE A 135 -10.71 28.18 -9.98
CA PHE A 135 -11.44 29.28 -10.50
C PHE A 135 -12.91 29.09 -10.47
N GLN A 136 -13.34 28.19 -9.78
CA GLN A 136 -14.73 28.09 -9.47
C GLN A 136 -15.19 29.25 -8.66
N ILE A 137 -14.33 30.09 -8.44
CA ILE A 137 -14.68 31.38 -7.96
C ILE A 137 -15.56 32.10 -8.95
#